data_132b6e2dbd1f176f9bc4898821713c03
#
_entry.id   132b6e2dbd1f176f9bc4898821713c03
#
_cell.length_a   1.000
_cell.length_b   1.000
_cell.length_c   1.000
_cell.angle_alpha   90.00
_cell.angle_beta   90.00
_cell.angle_gamma   90.00
#
_symmetry.space_group_name_H-M   'P 1'
#
loop_
_entity.id
_entity.type
_entity.pdbx_description
1 polymer ?
#
loop_
_entity_poly.entity_id
_entity_poly.type
_entity_poly.pdbx_seq_one_letter_code
_entity_poly.pdbx_strand_id
1 'polypeptide(L)'
;MPGVSRRGVFLSYRRDDAGPYARSLQRDLSQRFPDTRVFMDLDSIEPGLDFAEVIEEAVNSCVVLVALIGRQWVTVTDEDGARRLDNPDDYVRFEIKSALERGVRVIPVLLDNAWPLRQQELPDDLRTLARLNAHKLSYDRY
;
A
#
# COMPACT_ATOMS: atom_id res chain seq x y z
N MET A 1 14.02 -26.73 -2.17
CA MET A 1 14.09 -25.59 -3.06
C MET A 1 14.04 -24.30 -2.25
N PRO A 2 14.94 -23.43 -2.52
CA PRO A 2 14.84 -22.15 -1.84
C PRO A 2 13.51 -21.50 -2.24
N GLY A 3 12.82 -20.95 -1.29
CA GLY A 3 11.65 -20.17 -1.57
C GLY A 3 11.98 -18.98 -2.46
N VAL A 4 10.95 -18.30 -2.91
CA VAL A 4 11.13 -17.07 -3.68
C VAL A 4 11.94 -16.10 -2.82
N SER A 5 13.01 -15.57 -3.39
CA SER A 5 13.79 -14.55 -2.70
C SER A 5 12.96 -13.27 -2.59
N ARG A 6 12.55 -12.94 -1.38
CA ARG A 6 11.75 -11.74 -1.12
C ARG A 6 12.70 -10.58 -0.86
N ARG A 7 12.87 -9.74 -1.86
CA ARG A 7 13.76 -8.56 -1.79
C ARG A 7 13.04 -7.26 -2.13
N GLY A 8 11.80 -7.36 -2.59
CA GLY A 8 11.06 -6.19 -3.03
C GLY A 8 10.47 -5.39 -1.89
N VAL A 9 10.17 -4.15 -2.20
CA VAL A 9 9.39 -3.23 -1.36
C VAL A 9 8.17 -2.82 -2.15
N PHE A 10 7.01 -2.95 -1.56
CA PHE A 10 5.75 -2.58 -2.19
C PHE A 10 5.27 -1.25 -1.59
N LEU A 11 5.05 -0.25 -2.43
CA LEU A 11 4.49 1.03 -2.01
C LEU A 11 3.01 1.04 -2.37
N SER A 12 2.15 0.92 -1.36
CA SER A 12 0.70 0.97 -1.53
C SER A 12 0.21 2.38 -1.19
N TYR A 13 -0.44 3.03 -2.13
CA TYR A 13 -0.85 4.42 -1.93
C TYR A 13 -2.01 4.78 -2.87
N ARG A 14 -2.72 5.84 -2.51
CA ARG A 14 -3.70 6.44 -3.40
C ARG A 14 -3.06 7.63 -4.10
N ARG A 15 -3.19 7.69 -5.43
CA ARG A 15 -2.55 8.75 -6.23
C ARG A 15 -2.97 10.13 -5.78
N ASP A 16 -4.24 10.30 -5.43
CA ASP A 16 -4.81 11.62 -5.17
C ASP A 16 -4.26 12.27 -3.91
N ASP A 17 -3.80 11.48 -2.91
CA ASP A 17 -3.32 12.06 -1.67
C ASP A 17 -1.86 11.74 -1.33
N ALA A 18 -1.24 10.79 -2.01
CA ALA A 18 0.10 10.32 -1.63
C ALA A 18 1.08 10.16 -2.80
N GLY A 19 0.68 10.51 -4.02
CA GLY A 19 1.52 10.33 -5.21
C GLY A 19 2.91 10.93 -5.10
N PRO A 20 3.07 12.22 -4.73
CA PRO A 20 4.39 12.84 -4.60
C PRO A 20 5.28 12.15 -3.57
N TYR A 21 4.73 11.74 -2.42
CA TYR A 21 5.47 11.00 -1.41
C TYR A 21 5.96 9.66 -1.95
N ALA A 22 5.09 8.95 -2.67
CA ALA A 22 5.43 7.65 -3.25
C ALA A 22 6.57 7.76 -4.24
N ARG A 23 6.55 8.77 -5.11
CA ARG A 23 7.62 8.99 -6.09
C ARG A 23 8.94 9.35 -5.42
N SER A 24 8.92 10.19 -4.40
CA SER A 24 10.12 10.55 -3.66
C SER A 24 10.71 9.35 -2.93
N LEU A 25 9.85 8.56 -2.30
CA LEU A 25 10.29 7.38 -1.56
C LEU A 25 10.85 6.32 -2.52
N GLN A 26 10.21 6.12 -3.66
CA GLN A 26 10.69 5.19 -4.68
C GLN A 26 12.10 5.57 -5.17
N ARG A 27 12.31 6.85 -5.43
CA ARG A 27 13.62 7.36 -5.86
C ARG A 27 14.68 7.14 -4.78
N ASP A 28 14.36 7.47 -3.52
CA ASP A 28 15.30 7.33 -2.42
C ASP A 28 15.66 5.88 -2.16
N LEU A 29 14.68 4.99 -2.19
CA LEU A 29 14.91 3.55 -2.01
C LEU A 29 15.78 2.99 -3.14
N SER A 30 15.50 3.40 -4.38
CA SER A 30 16.27 2.93 -5.55
C SER A 30 17.72 3.37 -5.49
N GLN A 31 17.99 4.57 -4.97
CA GLN A 31 19.35 5.07 -4.83
C GLN A 31 20.12 4.40 -3.71
N ARG A 32 19.46 4.17 -2.57
CA ARG A 32 20.11 3.56 -1.40
C ARG A 32 20.23 2.06 -1.49
N PHE A 33 19.30 1.41 -2.17
CA PHE A 33 19.23 -0.03 -2.27
C PHE A 33 19.02 -0.43 -3.73
N PRO A 34 20.06 -0.27 -4.58
CA PRO A 34 19.90 -0.48 -6.02
C PRO A 34 19.50 -1.89 -6.41
N ASP A 35 19.75 -2.88 -5.55
CA ASP A 35 19.35 -4.27 -5.80
C ASP A 35 17.92 -4.57 -5.35
N THR A 36 17.23 -3.60 -4.77
CA THR A 36 15.87 -3.77 -4.27
C THR A 36 14.88 -3.31 -5.34
N ARG A 37 13.95 -4.20 -5.71
CA ARG A 37 12.87 -3.85 -6.62
C ARG A 37 11.77 -3.13 -5.84
N VAL A 38 11.35 -1.97 -6.34
CA VAL A 38 10.25 -1.21 -5.75
C VAL A 38 9.04 -1.36 -6.65
N PHE A 39 7.97 -1.92 -6.10
CA PHE A 39 6.68 -2.03 -6.79
C PHE A 39 5.80 -0.87 -6.39
N MET A 40 5.20 -0.22 -7.36
CA MET A 40 4.21 0.84 -7.12
C MET A 40 3.36 0.98 -8.38
N ASP A 41 2.22 1.65 -8.22
CA ASP A 41 1.38 2.03 -9.36
C ASP A 41 0.84 0.85 -10.16
N LEU A 42 0.36 -0.18 -9.46
CA LEU A 42 -0.16 -1.39 -10.12
C LEU A 42 -1.58 -1.21 -10.66
N ASP A 43 -2.15 -0.03 -10.57
CA ASP A 43 -3.48 0.25 -11.14
C ASP A 43 -3.47 0.38 -12.66
N SER A 44 -2.29 0.37 -13.30
CA SER A 44 -2.16 0.33 -14.75
C SER A 44 -1.84 -1.09 -15.24
N ILE A 45 -2.54 -2.07 -14.70
CA ILE A 45 -2.36 -3.47 -15.09
C ILE A 45 -2.79 -3.68 -16.53
N GLU A 46 -2.00 -4.45 -17.26
CA GLU A 46 -2.19 -4.72 -18.69
C GLU A 46 -3.56 -5.34 -18.97
N PRO A 47 -4.26 -4.90 -20.04
CA PRO A 47 -5.55 -5.50 -20.38
C PRO A 47 -5.44 -7.01 -20.58
N GLY A 48 -6.44 -7.72 -20.10
CA GLY A 48 -6.50 -9.17 -20.21
C GLY A 48 -5.85 -9.91 -19.05
N LEU A 49 -5.12 -9.23 -18.18
CA LEU A 49 -4.54 -9.85 -17.00
C LEU A 49 -5.50 -9.76 -15.81
N ASP A 50 -5.47 -10.78 -14.97
CA ASP A 50 -6.22 -10.77 -13.71
C ASP A 50 -5.49 -9.89 -12.71
N PHE A 51 -6.13 -8.80 -12.29
CA PHE A 51 -5.49 -7.85 -11.36
C PHE A 51 -5.11 -8.52 -10.03
N ALA A 52 -5.92 -9.46 -9.56
CA ALA A 52 -5.65 -10.16 -8.31
C ALA A 52 -4.35 -10.96 -8.39
N GLU A 53 -4.15 -11.70 -9.47
CA GLU A 53 -2.92 -12.46 -9.67
C GLU A 53 -1.69 -11.56 -9.76
N VAL A 54 -1.80 -10.47 -10.51
CA VAL A 54 -0.67 -9.53 -10.68
C VAL A 54 -0.27 -8.93 -9.34
N ILE A 55 -1.24 -8.47 -8.56
CA ILE A 55 -0.97 -7.88 -7.24
C ILE A 55 -0.39 -8.93 -6.29
N GLU A 56 -0.98 -10.13 -6.25
CA GLU A 56 -0.50 -11.19 -5.37
C GLU A 56 0.94 -11.60 -5.67
N GLU A 57 1.30 -11.71 -6.94
CA GLU A 57 2.68 -12.03 -7.33
C GLU A 57 3.65 -10.94 -6.90
N ALA A 58 3.30 -9.67 -7.13
CA ALA A 58 4.14 -8.56 -6.73
C ALA A 58 4.33 -8.50 -5.21
N VAL A 59 3.24 -8.64 -4.45
CA VAL A 59 3.29 -8.64 -2.98
C VAL A 59 4.12 -9.81 -2.47
N ASN A 60 3.96 -10.98 -3.07
CA ASN A 60 4.71 -12.18 -2.65
C ASN A 60 6.22 -12.06 -2.88
N SER A 61 6.64 -11.17 -3.78
CA SER A 61 8.05 -10.89 -4.05
C SER A 61 8.66 -9.90 -3.05
N CYS A 62 7.87 -9.33 -2.15
CA CYS A 62 8.29 -8.27 -1.27
C CYS A 62 8.54 -8.76 0.15
N VAL A 63 9.50 -8.11 0.83
CA VAL A 63 9.73 -8.31 2.26
C VAL A 63 8.85 -7.39 3.10
N VAL A 64 8.42 -6.26 2.52
CA VAL A 64 7.65 -5.26 3.22
C VAL A 64 6.71 -4.56 2.25
N LEU A 65 5.51 -4.23 2.74
CA LEU A 65 4.58 -3.33 2.08
C LEU A 65 4.47 -2.07 2.93
N VAL A 66 4.77 -0.93 2.33
CA VAL A 66 4.62 0.37 2.98
C VAL A 66 3.29 0.95 2.55
N ALA A 67 2.38 1.11 3.49
CA ALA A 67 1.05 1.68 3.24
C ALA A 67 1.10 3.18 3.52
N LEU A 68 1.10 3.99 2.47
CA LEU A 68 1.11 5.44 2.57
C LEU A 68 -0.31 5.94 2.73
N ILE A 69 -0.62 6.48 3.91
CA ILE A 69 -1.98 6.82 4.30
C ILE A 69 -2.10 8.34 4.45
N GLY A 70 -2.69 8.97 3.45
CA GLY A 70 -2.99 10.39 3.48
C GLY A 70 -4.31 10.68 4.17
N ARG A 71 -4.67 11.96 4.25
CA ARG A 71 -5.87 12.39 4.97
C ARG A 71 -7.17 11.85 4.37
N GLN A 72 -7.18 11.57 3.08
CA GLN A 72 -8.38 11.10 2.37
C GLN A 72 -8.39 9.58 2.15
N TRP A 73 -7.38 8.88 2.66
CA TRP A 73 -7.20 7.46 2.39
C TRP A 73 -8.42 6.62 2.81
N VAL A 74 -9.00 6.94 3.98
CA VAL A 74 -10.17 6.21 4.50
C VAL A 74 -11.45 6.66 3.80
N THR A 75 -11.57 7.95 3.49
CA THR A 75 -12.86 8.56 3.10
C THR A 75 -13.09 8.67 1.61
N VAL A 76 -12.06 8.52 0.78
CA VAL A 76 -12.18 8.73 -0.67
C VAL A 76 -13.27 7.83 -1.25
N THR A 77 -14.06 8.41 -2.14
CA THR A 77 -15.19 7.73 -2.78
C THR A 77 -14.93 7.49 -4.26
N ASP A 78 -15.67 6.54 -4.82
CA ASP A 78 -15.68 6.30 -6.26
C ASP A 78 -16.66 7.25 -6.96
N GLU A 79 -16.86 7.03 -8.28
CA GLU A 79 -17.75 7.86 -9.10
C GLU A 79 -19.21 7.81 -8.65
N ASP A 80 -19.62 6.73 -8.00
CA ASP A 80 -20.98 6.52 -7.52
C ASP A 80 -21.17 7.03 -6.08
N GLY A 81 -20.14 7.62 -5.48
CA GLY A 81 -20.21 8.13 -4.12
C GLY A 81 -19.99 7.08 -3.04
N ALA A 82 -19.68 5.84 -3.40
CA ALA A 82 -19.37 4.80 -2.43
C ALA A 82 -17.90 4.89 -2.01
N ARG A 83 -17.64 4.62 -0.74
CA ARG A 83 -16.28 4.66 -0.21
C ARG A 83 -15.44 3.56 -0.88
N ARG A 84 -14.27 3.91 -1.41
CA ARG A 84 -13.42 2.92 -2.11
C ARG A 84 -13.00 1.77 -1.21
N LEU A 85 -12.72 2.01 0.05
CA LEU A 85 -12.34 0.95 0.99
C LEU A 85 -13.41 -0.11 1.18
N ASP A 86 -14.68 0.22 0.94
CA ASP A 86 -15.77 -0.73 1.09
C ASP A 86 -15.89 -1.68 -0.10
N ASN A 87 -15.19 -1.39 -1.19
CA ASN A 87 -15.19 -2.24 -2.38
C ASN A 87 -14.09 -3.29 -2.27
N PRO A 88 -14.43 -4.61 -2.27
CA PRO A 88 -13.41 -5.65 -2.21
C PRO A 88 -12.43 -5.63 -3.38
N ASP A 89 -12.80 -5.03 -4.50
CA ASP A 89 -11.96 -4.92 -5.68
C ASP A 89 -11.13 -3.63 -5.71
N ASP A 90 -11.18 -2.81 -4.67
CA ASP A 90 -10.30 -1.65 -4.54
C ASP A 90 -8.85 -2.14 -4.47
N TYR A 91 -8.00 -1.64 -5.37
CA TYR A 91 -6.63 -2.12 -5.48
C TYR A 91 -5.83 -1.91 -4.20
N VAL A 92 -5.97 -0.76 -3.57
CA VAL A 92 -5.25 -0.47 -2.32
C VAL A 92 -5.66 -1.44 -1.21
N ARG A 93 -6.96 -1.67 -1.06
CA ARG A 93 -7.47 -2.66 -0.11
C ARG A 93 -6.92 -4.05 -0.40
N PHE A 94 -6.93 -4.45 -1.67
CA PHE A 94 -6.47 -5.77 -2.08
C PHE A 94 -4.97 -5.96 -1.86
N GLU A 95 -4.18 -4.92 -2.13
CA GLU A 95 -2.73 -4.95 -1.90
C GLU A 95 -2.41 -5.23 -0.44
N ILE A 96 -3.03 -4.47 0.46
CA ILE A 96 -2.77 -4.60 1.91
C ILE A 96 -3.31 -5.92 2.43
N LYS A 97 -4.51 -6.31 2.01
CA LYS A 97 -5.10 -7.60 2.37
C LYS A 97 -4.17 -8.75 1.99
N SER A 98 -3.65 -8.73 0.76
CA SER A 98 -2.72 -9.75 0.28
C SER A 98 -1.45 -9.84 1.13
N ALA A 99 -0.89 -8.69 1.50
CA ALA A 99 0.29 -8.65 2.34
C ALA A 99 0.02 -9.24 3.72
N LEU A 100 -1.10 -8.87 4.34
CA LEU A 100 -1.48 -9.38 5.66
C LEU A 100 -1.68 -10.90 5.63
N GLU A 101 -2.36 -11.41 4.61
CA GLU A 101 -2.64 -12.85 4.47
C GLU A 101 -1.37 -13.66 4.21
N ARG A 102 -0.39 -13.09 3.52
CA ARG A 102 0.84 -13.79 3.14
C ARG A 102 1.98 -13.61 4.12
N GLY A 103 1.73 -12.92 5.23
CA GLY A 103 2.76 -12.68 6.24
C GLY A 103 3.84 -11.69 5.81
N VAL A 104 3.57 -10.89 4.79
CA VAL A 104 4.45 -9.78 4.40
C VAL A 104 4.27 -8.66 5.41
N ARG A 105 5.38 -8.13 5.91
CA ARG A 105 5.33 -7.07 6.91
C ARG A 105 4.69 -5.81 6.31
N VAL A 106 3.69 -5.26 7.01
CA VAL A 106 3.02 -4.04 6.58
C VAL A 106 3.42 -2.92 7.53
N ILE A 107 3.91 -1.82 6.97
CA ILE A 107 4.27 -0.63 7.74
C ILE A 107 3.34 0.51 7.34
N PRO A 108 2.39 0.90 8.20
CA PRO A 108 1.57 2.07 7.92
C PRO A 108 2.40 3.34 8.09
N VAL A 109 2.26 4.26 7.15
CA VAL A 109 2.90 5.58 7.21
C VAL A 109 1.81 6.64 7.09
N LEU A 110 1.64 7.44 8.15
CA LEU A 110 0.64 8.50 8.18
C LEU A 110 1.26 9.78 7.62
N LEU A 111 0.66 10.30 6.56
CA LEU A 111 1.16 11.47 5.83
C LEU A 111 0.40 12.73 6.25
N ASP A 112 1.13 13.84 6.40
CA ASP A 112 0.53 15.18 6.56
C ASP A 112 -0.51 15.25 7.69
N ASN A 113 -0.17 14.69 8.85
CA ASN A 113 -1.05 14.66 10.02
C ASN A 113 -2.34 13.88 9.79
N ALA A 114 -2.33 12.88 8.92
CA ALA A 114 -3.46 11.97 8.80
C ALA A 114 -3.75 11.33 10.17
N TRP A 115 -5.05 11.11 10.45
CA TRP A 115 -5.46 10.50 11.71
C TRP A 115 -5.04 9.03 11.75
N PRO A 116 -4.63 8.52 12.94
CA PRO A 116 -4.42 7.08 13.09
C PRO A 116 -5.69 6.30 12.71
N LEU A 117 -5.48 5.16 12.06
CA LEU A 117 -6.59 4.32 11.64
C LEU A 117 -7.29 3.69 12.83
N ARG A 118 -8.63 3.62 12.77
CA ARG A 118 -9.45 2.96 13.78
C ARG A 118 -10.10 1.72 13.17
N GLN A 119 -10.22 0.66 13.96
CA GLN A 119 -10.76 -0.62 13.46
C GLN A 119 -12.15 -0.45 12.86
N GLN A 120 -13.00 0.37 13.46
CA GLN A 120 -14.36 0.58 12.96
C GLN A 120 -14.44 1.31 11.62
N GLU A 121 -13.33 1.93 11.20
CA GLU A 121 -13.26 2.60 9.90
C GLU A 121 -12.87 1.65 8.78
N LEU A 122 -12.37 0.47 9.10
CA LEU A 122 -11.76 -0.45 8.16
C LEU A 122 -12.66 -1.64 7.87
N PRO A 123 -12.65 -2.17 6.63
CA PRO A 123 -13.30 -3.44 6.37
C PRO A 123 -12.62 -4.56 7.16
N ASP A 124 -13.34 -5.67 7.33
CA ASP A 124 -12.91 -6.78 8.18
C ASP A 124 -11.51 -7.30 7.82
N ASP A 125 -11.20 -7.37 6.54
CA ASP A 125 -9.91 -7.91 6.07
C ASP A 125 -8.74 -6.93 6.28
N LEU A 126 -9.00 -5.69 6.69
CA LEU A 126 -7.97 -4.70 6.98
C LEU A 126 -7.91 -4.28 8.45
N ARG A 127 -8.70 -4.88 9.32
CA ARG A 127 -8.76 -4.45 10.73
C ARG A 127 -7.42 -4.54 11.45
N THR A 128 -6.61 -5.54 11.11
CA THR A 128 -5.28 -5.69 11.67
C THR A 128 -4.41 -4.45 11.45
N LEU A 129 -4.62 -3.75 10.32
CA LEU A 129 -3.85 -2.54 10.00
C LEU A 129 -3.92 -1.49 11.10
N ALA A 130 -5.08 -1.34 11.76
CA ALA A 130 -5.27 -0.37 12.84
C ALA A 130 -4.49 -0.73 14.11
N ARG A 131 -4.01 -1.97 14.23
CA ARG A 131 -3.24 -2.43 15.38
C ARG A 131 -1.73 -2.31 15.19
N LEU A 132 -1.28 -1.98 13.97
CA LEU A 132 0.14 -1.87 13.66
C LEU A 132 0.64 -0.48 14.02
N ASN A 133 1.86 -0.43 14.57
CA ASN A 133 2.49 0.85 14.82
C ASN A 133 2.73 1.59 13.51
N ALA A 134 2.31 2.84 13.46
CA ALA A 134 2.44 3.66 12.27
C ALA A 134 3.61 4.64 12.43
N HIS A 135 4.30 4.88 11.33
CA HIS A 135 5.30 5.94 11.25
C HIS A 135 4.61 7.21 10.74
N LYS A 136 4.97 8.36 11.31
CA LYS A 136 4.43 9.65 10.87
C LYS A 136 5.44 10.34 9.97
N LEU A 137 4.97 10.81 8.83
CA LEU A 137 5.81 11.50 7.86
C LEU A 137 5.11 12.77 7.38
N SER A 138 5.82 13.89 7.42
CA SER A 138 5.33 15.15 6.89
C SER A 138 6.34 15.73 5.89
N TYR A 139 5.89 16.70 5.11
CA TYR A 139 6.67 17.27 4.03
C TYR A 139 7.99 17.85 4.51
N ASP A 140 8.00 18.46 5.67
CA ASP A 140 9.18 19.11 6.25
C ASP A 140 10.13 18.11 6.93
N ARG A 141 9.74 16.85 7.04
CA ARG A 141 10.57 15.81 7.67
C ARG A 141 10.99 14.72 6.70
N TYR A 142 10.57 14.85 5.46
CA TYR A 142 10.99 13.90 4.46
C TYR A 142 12.46 14.15 4.08
#